data_c6af2e67c2ca1eec063873d6ba72b514
#
_entry.id   c6af2e67c2ca1eec063873d6ba72b514
#
_cell.length_a   1.000
_cell.length_b   1.000
_cell.length_c   1.000
_cell.angle_alpha   90.00
_cell.angle_beta   90.00
_cell.angle_gamma   90.00
#
_symmetry.space_group_name_H-M   'P 1'
#
loop_
_entity.id
_entity.type
_entity.pdbx_description
1 polymer ?
#
loop_
_entity_poly.entity_id
_entity_poly.type
_entity_poly.pdbx_seq_one_letter_code
_entity_poly.pdbx_strand_id
1 'polypeptide(L)'
;MNNSAQNLKALVVGSTGAIGQELVRELVVSQNWSEVHVIARKEHESWNQFSQEQRQKLKIVKVENFDNLQDASQFNNFQNINSVFCCLGAVQKNGKENFIKVDQFYPQYVADIALKNKIPQYHIVTSQKSDRHSMFFYFRIKGEVEYLLQQKKLNYLGIYRPGLLLNRAGQRFVEKVCSYIPFIKKIDVRDVATAMIIQAEKNYSLQQSINKTEIFENNDIINISATKK
;
A
#
# COMPACT_ATOMS: atom_id res chain seq x y z
N MET A 1 -0.20 -29.94 8.39
CA MET A 1 1.02 -29.11 8.26
C MET A 1 0.95 -28.06 9.36
N ASN A 2 1.87 -28.08 10.33
CA ASN A 2 1.90 -27.09 11.41
C ASN A 2 2.26 -25.71 10.81
N ASN A 3 1.25 -24.86 10.60
CA ASN A 3 1.48 -23.45 10.30
C ASN A 3 1.90 -22.76 11.62
N SER A 4 3.20 -22.81 11.92
CA SER A 4 3.77 -21.93 12.93
C SER A 4 3.55 -20.48 12.46
N ALA A 5 3.03 -19.62 13.33
CA ALA A 5 2.86 -18.19 13.06
C ALA A 5 4.19 -17.60 12.55
N GLN A 6 4.15 -16.85 11.43
CA GLN A 6 5.37 -16.39 10.75
C GLN A 6 6.08 -15.23 11.46
N ASN A 7 5.44 -14.61 12.47
CA ASN A 7 5.96 -13.48 13.25
C ASN A 7 6.42 -12.28 12.39
N LEU A 8 5.67 -11.98 11.34
CA LEU A 8 5.97 -10.90 10.40
C LEU A 8 5.70 -9.53 11.00
N LYS A 9 6.40 -8.53 10.46
CA LYS A 9 6.20 -7.11 10.81
C LYS A 9 5.96 -6.28 9.55
N ALA A 10 4.97 -5.40 9.62
CA ALA A 10 4.55 -4.54 8.51
C ALA A 10 4.84 -3.06 8.79
N LEU A 11 5.12 -2.30 7.74
CA LEU A 11 5.05 -0.84 7.72
C LEU A 11 3.96 -0.41 6.74
N VAL A 12 2.94 0.28 7.21
CA VAL A 12 1.83 0.78 6.39
C VAL A 12 1.88 2.30 6.31
N VAL A 13 1.93 2.84 5.11
CA VAL A 13 1.85 4.28 4.85
C VAL A 13 0.60 4.57 4.01
N GLY A 14 -0.20 5.56 4.44
CA GLY A 14 -1.55 5.76 3.92
C GLY A 14 -2.61 4.92 4.65
N SER A 15 -2.32 4.54 5.89
CA SER A 15 -3.14 3.70 6.78
C SER A 15 -4.55 4.23 7.08
N THR A 16 -4.80 5.51 6.87
CA THR A 16 -6.12 6.16 7.06
C THR A 16 -6.96 6.24 5.77
N GLY A 17 -6.39 5.84 4.62
CA GLY A 17 -7.12 5.69 3.36
C GLY A 17 -7.93 4.39 3.32
N ALA A 18 -8.85 4.25 2.34
CA ALA A 18 -9.77 3.11 2.29
C ALA A 18 -9.07 1.74 2.28
N ILE A 19 -8.07 1.54 1.44
CA ILE A 19 -7.29 0.28 1.40
C ILE A 19 -6.42 0.16 2.64
N GLY A 20 -5.76 1.25 3.07
CA GLY A 20 -4.88 1.24 4.23
C GLY A 20 -5.59 0.89 5.54
N GLN A 21 -6.84 1.31 5.71
CA GLN A 21 -7.67 0.93 6.86
C GLN A 21 -7.94 -0.58 6.88
N GLU A 22 -8.30 -1.16 5.74
CA GLU A 22 -8.52 -2.60 5.63
C GLU A 22 -7.23 -3.39 5.84
N LEU A 23 -6.10 -2.92 5.30
CA LEU A 23 -4.79 -3.51 5.57
C LEU A 23 -4.47 -3.54 7.06
N VAL A 24 -4.56 -2.40 7.74
CA VAL A 24 -4.27 -2.34 9.19
C VAL A 24 -5.20 -3.29 9.95
N ARG A 25 -6.51 -3.28 9.63
CA ARG A 25 -7.50 -4.15 10.27
C ARG A 25 -7.15 -5.64 10.09
N GLU A 26 -6.82 -6.07 8.88
CA GLU A 26 -6.48 -7.47 8.62
C GLU A 26 -5.14 -7.88 9.25
N LEU A 27 -4.14 -7.02 9.19
CA LEU A 27 -2.82 -7.29 9.76
C LEU A 27 -2.85 -7.45 11.28
N VAL A 28 -3.58 -6.57 12.01
CA VAL A 28 -3.63 -6.68 13.48
C VAL A 28 -4.43 -7.88 13.97
N VAL A 29 -5.38 -8.38 13.17
CA VAL A 29 -6.16 -9.60 13.46
C VAL A 29 -5.36 -10.86 13.15
N SER A 30 -4.49 -10.81 12.13
CA SER A 30 -3.74 -11.98 11.67
C SER A 30 -2.74 -12.48 12.73
N GLN A 31 -2.64 -13.80 12.87
CA GLN A 31 -1.63 -14.44 13.70
C GLN A 31 -0.24 -14.48 13.06
N ASN A 32 -0.16 -14.31 11.74
CA ASN A 32 1.11 -14.27 11.03
C ASN A 32 1.88 -12.96 11.26
N TRP A 33 1.19 -11.89 11.67
CA TRP A 33 1.74 -10.56 11.85
C TRP A 33 1.78 -10.17 13.32
N SER A 34 2.98 -9.91 13.83
CA SER A 34 3.21 -9.58 15.24
C SER A 34 3.22 -8.08 15.52
N GLU A 35 3.66 -7.28 14.53
CA GLU A 35 3.69 -5.83 14.65
C GLU A 35 3.25 -5.16 13.35
N VAL A 36 2.47 -4.08 13.49
CA VAL A 36 2.00 -3.25 12.40
C VAL A 36 2.38 -1.80 12.69
N HIS A 37 3.47 -1.35 12.07
CA HIS A 37 3.90 0.03 12.15
C HIS A 37 3.10 0.87 11.15
N VAL A 38 2.64 2.03 11.56
CA VAL A 38 1.94 2.97 10.67
C VAL A 38 2.61 4.34 10.76
N ILE A 39 2.95 4.94 9.61
CA ILE A 39 3.31 6.35 9.55
C ILE A 39 2.03 7.13 9.23
N ALA A 40 1.60 7.97 10.17
CA ALA A 40 0.35 8.70 10.04
C ALA A 40 0.43 10.10 10.68
N ARG A 41 -0.35 11.04 10.16
CA ARG A 41 -0.49 12.39 10.75
C ARG A 41 -1.40 12.38 11.97
N LYS A 42 -2.37 11.48 12.00
CA LYS A 42 -3.32 11.29 13.11
C LYS A 42 -3.78 9.83 13.15
N GLU A 43 -4.23 9.41 14.31
CA GLU A 43 -4.91 8.13 14.46
C GLU A 43 -6.25 8.11 13.73
N HIS A 44 -6.66 6.95 13.28
CA HIS A 44 -7.97 6.77 12.66
C HIS A 44 -8.97 6.26 13.69
N GLU A 45 -10.21 6.77 13.65
CA GLU A 45 -11.28 6.45 14.61
C GLU A 45 -11.57 4.94 14.68
N SER A 46 -11.50 4.24 13.55
CA SER A 46 -11.73 2.79 13.51
C SER A 46 -10.76 1.98 14.37
N TRP A 47 -9.58 2.51 14.69
CA TRP A 47 -8.60 1.83 15.53
C TRP A 47 -9.02 1.79 17.01
N ASN A 48 -9.96 2.62 17.43
CA ASN A 48 -10.55 2.56 18.78
C ASN A 48 -11.38 1.30 19.01
N GLN A 49 -11.78 0.62 17.93
CA GLN A 49 -12.55 -0.63 17.97
C GLN A 49 -11.65 -1.87 18.11
N PHE A 50 -10.33 -1.73 18.04
CA PHE A 50 -9.40 -2.84 18.19
C PHE A 50 -9.38 -3.34 19.65
N SER A 51 -9.31 -4.67 19.82
CA SER A 51 -9.08 -5.28 21.13
C SER A 51 -7.74 -4.83 21.71
N GLN A 52 -7.54 -5.03 23.00
CA GLN A 52 -6.28 -4.71 23.67
C GLN A 52 -5.09 -5.42 22.99
N GLU A 53 -5.22 -6.69 22.62
CA GLU A 53 -4.19 -7.46 21.92
C GLU A 53 -3.89 -6.86 20.54
N GLN A 54 -4.91 -6.57 19.74
CA GLN A 54 -4.76 -5.94 18.43
C GLN A 54 -4.10 -4.56 18.52
N ARG A 55 -4.47 -3.79 19.55
CA ARG A 55 -3.89 -2.46 19.79
C ARG A 55 -2.42 -2.54 20.18
N GLN A 56 -2.00 -3.59 20.91
CA GLN A 56 -0.59 -3.81 21.25
C GLN A 56 0.28 -4.06 20.02
N LYS A 57 -0.28 -4.70 18.97
CA LYS A 57 0.44 -4.92 17.70
C LYS A 57 0.64 -3.61 16.92
N LEU A 58 -0.25 -2.62 17.07
CA LEU A 58 -0.22 -1.38 16.31
C LEU A 58 0.81 -0.39 16.91
N LYS A 59 1.81 0.00 16.11
CA LYS A 59 2.86 0.95 16.45
C LYS A 59 2.70 2.20 15.59
N ILE A 60 2.36 3.33 16.20
CA ILE A 60 2.06 4.56 15.47
C ILE A 60 3.28 5.49 15.49
N VAL A 61 3.82 5.78 14.31
CA VAL A 61 4.85 6.78 14.08
C VAL A 61 4.15 8.04 13.58
N LYS A 62 3.95 8.99 14.49
CA LYS A 62 3.26 10.22 14.17
C LYS A 62 4.22 11.19 13.47
N VAL A 63 3.79 11.70 12.32
CA VAL A 63 4.47 12.77 11.58
C VAL A 63 3.55 14.00 11.48
N GLU A 64 4.13 15.18 11.44
CA GLU A 64 3.36 16.42 11.28
C GLU A 64 2.76 16.50 9.87
N ASN A 65 3.59 16.22 8.88
CA ASN A 65 3.17 16.09 7.49
C ASN A 65 4.02 15.03 6.78
N PHE A 66 3.61 14.62 5.58
CA PHE A 66 4.35 13.61 4.82
C PHE A 66 5.58 14.16 4.07
N ASP A 67 5.83 15.47 4.10
CA ASP A 67 7.09 16.04 3.60
C ASP A 67 8.28 15.57 4.43
N ASN A 68 8.05 15.25 5.70
CA ASN A 68 9.08 14.69 6.59
C ASN A 68 9.63 13.34 6.09
N LEU A 69 8.88 12.62 5.23
CA LEU A 69 9.34 11.35 4.64
C LEU A 69 10.55 11.54 3.71
N GLN A 70 10.79 12.75 3.21
CA GLN A 70 11.93 13.06 2.35
C GLN A 70 13.26 12.79 3.05
N ASP A 71 13.32 13.00 4.35
CA ASP A 71 14.50 12.66 5.13
C ASP A 71 14.36 11.25 5.73
N ALA A 72 14.74 10.25 4.96
CA ALA A 72 14.73 8.87 5.41
C ALA A 72 15.61 8.62 6.65
N SER A 73 16.51 9.56 7.02
CA SER A 73 17.34 9.42 8.21
C SER A 73 16.58 9.51 9.53
N GLN A 74 15.42 10.16 9.51
CA GLN A 74 14.54 10.26 10.67
C GLN A 74 13.77 8.94 10.95
N PHE A 75 13.82 7.98 10.02
CA PHE A 75 13.07 6.73 10.08
C PHE A 75 14.00 5.52 10.21
N ASN A 76 14.85 5.49 11.22
CA ASN A 76 15.85 4.43 11.44
C ASN A 76 15.34 3.25 12.28
N ASN A 77 14.12 3.34 12.84
CA ASN A 77 13.59 2.38 13.82
C ASN A 77 12.71 1.29 13.21
N PHE A 78 12.85 1.04 11.92
CA PHE A 78 12.08 -0.01 11.21
C PHE A 78 12.91 -1.28 10.99
N GLN A 79 13.75 -1.63 11.94
CA GLN A 79 14.51 -2.87 11.89
C GLN A 79 13.59 -4.09 11.96
N ASN A 80 13.92 -5.11 11.15
CA ASN A 80 13.16 -6.36 11.07
C ASN A 80 11.72 -6.23 10.54
N ILE A 81 11.37 -5.11 9.89
CA ILE A 81 10.14 -5.03 9.09
C ILE A 81 10.30 -5.94 7.86
N ASN A 82 9.27 -6.75 7.59
CA ASN A 82 9.28 -7.69 6.47
C ASN A 82 8.69 -7.07 5.19
N SER A 83 7.68 -6.20 5.34
CA SER A 83 6.99 -5.62 4.18
C SER A 83 6.54 -4.19 4.43
N VAL A 84 6.73 -3.35 3.41
CA VAL A 84 6.11 -2.02 3.33
C VAL A 84 4.86 -2.11 2.46
N PHE A 85 3.78 -1.53 2.93
CA PHE A 85 2.53 -1.34 2.19
C PHE A 85 2.27 0.16 2.00
N CYS A 86 2.47 0.65 0.79
CA CYS A 86 2.22 2.04 0.41
C CYS A 86 0.84 2.19 -0.22
N CYS A 87 -0.10 2.73 0.55
CA CYS A 87 -1.49 2.99 0.14
C CYS A 87 -1.80 4.48 0.05
N LEU A 88 -0.77 5.30 -0.17
CA LEU A 88 -0.94 6.74 -0.38
C LEU A 88 -1.68 7.01 -1.69
N GLY A 89 -2.52 8.02 -1.66
CA GLY A 89 -3.23 8.50 -2.83
C GLY A 89 -4.05 9.73 -2.51
N ALA A 90 -4.03 10.70 -3.41
CA ALA A 90 -4.79 11.95 -3.29
C ALA A 90 -5.96 11.97 -4.28
N VAL A 91 -6.93 12.83 -3.97
CA VAL A 91 -7.99 13.17 -4.93
C VAL A 91 -7.49 14.32 -5.80
N GLN A 92 -7.50 14.13 -7.13
CA GLN A 92 -7.00 15.11 -8.09
C GLN A 92 -7.63 16.52 -7.95
N LYS A 93 -8.88 16.61 -7.46
CA LYS A 93 -9.53 17.89 -7.21
C LYS A 93 -8.82 18.79 -6.19
N ASN A 94 -7.92 18.23 -5.38
CA ASN A 94 -7.13 18.97 -4.40
C ASN A 94 -5.89 19.68 -5.02
N GLY A 95 -5.84 19.77 -6.35
CA GLY A 95 -4.77 20.39 -7.12
C GLY A 95 -3.77 19.40 -7.68
N LYS A 96 -3.23 19.74 -8.86
CA LYS A 96 -2.24 18.89 -9.57
C LYS A 96 -0.95 18.73 -8.79
N GLU A 97 -0.46 19.78 -8.18
CA GLU A 97 0.78 19.76 -7.37
C GLU A 97 0.66 18.84 -6.18
N ASN A 98 -0.45 18.94 -5.42
CA ASN A 98 -0.71 18.04 -4.31
C ASN A 98 -0.85 16.59 -4.78
N PHE A 99 -1.47 16.35 -5.95
CA PHE A 99 -1.59 15.02 -6.52
C PHE A 99 -0.21 14.44 -6.86
N ILE A 100 0.66 15.19 -7.54
CA ILE A 100 2.04 14.78 -7.85
C ILE A 100 2.79 14.46 -6.54
N LYS A 101 2.68 15.34 -5.55
CA LYS A 101 3.36 15.17 -4.26
C LYS A 101 2.99 13.86 -3.58
N VAL A 102 1.69 13.60 -3.46
CA VAL A 102 1.17 12.43 -2.74
C VAL A 102 1.29 11.13 -3.53
N ASP A 103 1.07 11.18 -4.85
CA ASP A 103 0.98 9.99 -5.69
C ASP A 103 2.28 9.63 -6.41
N GLN A 104 3.26 10.55 -6.43
CA GLN A 104 4.55 10.30 -7.07
C GLN A 104 5.73 10.45 -6.08
N PHE A 105 5.85 11.57 -5.35
CA PHE A 105 7.03 11.80 -4.52
C PHE A 105 7.00 11.02 -3.21
N TYR A 106 5.90 11.06 -2.47
CA TYR A 106 5.84 10.36 -1.17
C TYR A 106 6.06 8.85 -1.28
N PRO A 107 5.51 8.12 -2.28
CA PRO A 107 5.83 6.71 -2.45
C PRO A 107 7.33 6.45 -2.68
N GLN A 108 8.04 7.38 -3.36
CA GLN A 108 9.48 7.27 -3.56
C GLN A 108 10.25 7.47 -2.25
N TYR A 109 9.84 8.44 -1.42
CA TYR A 109 10.43 8.66 -0.09
C TYR A 109 10.21 7.44 0.82
N VAL A 110 9.03 6.84 0.78
CA VAL A 110 8.76 5.58 1.49
C VAL A 110 9.65 4.44 1.00
N ALA A 111 9.93 4.39 -0.30
CA ALA A 111 10.86 3.40 -0.84
C ALA A 111 12.32 3.66 -0.37
N ASP A 112 12.73 4.92 -0.21
CA ASP A 112 14.04 5.26 0.34
C ASP A 112 14.14 4.85 1.81
N ILE A 113 13.07 5.02 2.59
CA ILE A 113 12.97 4.49 3.96
C ILE A 113 13.10 2.97 3.97
N ALA A 114 12.41 2.27 3.04
CA ALA A 114 12.50 0.82 2.91
C ALA A 114 13.93 0.35 2.61
N LEU A 115 14.60 0.98 1.65
CA LEU A 115 15.99 0.67 1.29
C LEU A 115 16.96 0.91 2.44
N LYS A 116 16.83 2.04 3.13
CA LYS A 116 17.68 2.39 4.27
C LYS A 116 17.54 1.39 5.42
N ASN A 117 16.33 0.93 5.70
CA ASN A 117 16.06 -0.06 6.75
C ASN A 117 16.19 -1.51 6.25
N LYS A 118 16.64 -1.73 5.01
CA LYS A 118 16.80 -3.05 4.37
C LYS A 118 15.52 -3.89 4.40
N ILE A 119 14.36 -3.24 4.28
CA ILE A 119 13.07 -3.93 4.24
C ILE A 119 12.97 -4.68 2.91
N PRO A 120 12.74 -6.01 2.93
CA PRO A 120 12.87 -6.82 1.73
C PRO A 120 11.74 -6.64 0.73
N GLN A 121 10.55 -6.23 1.16
CA GLN A 121 9.37 -6.16 0.30
C GLN A 121 8.73 -4.78 0.32
N TYR A 122 8.41 -4.26 -0.87
CA TYR A 122 7.67 -3.02 -1.06
C TYR A 122 6.44 -3.28 -1.94
N HIS A 123 5.27 -2.99 -1.42
CA HIS A 123 3.98 -3.16 -2.09
C HIS A 123 3.32 -1.79 -2.26
N ILE A 124 2.91 -1.46 -3.49
CA ILE A 124 2.25 -0.17 -3.79
C ILE A 124 0.94 -0.36 -4.53
N VAL A 125 -0.05 0.45 -4.16
CA VAL A 125 -1.31 0.56 -4.91
C VAL A 125 -1.21 1.71 -5.91
N THR A 126 -1.40 1.40 -7.18
CA THR A 126 -1.46 2.37 -8.26
C THR A 126 -2.85 2.42 -8.89
N SER A 127 -3.02 2.13 -10.16
CA SER A 127 -4.32 2.11 -10.82
C SER A 127 -4.29 1.28 -12.11
N GLN A 128 -5.39 0.65 -12.43
CA GLN A 128 -5.61 0.14 -13.79
C GLN A 128 -5.33 1.25 -14.81
N LYS A 129 -4.70 0.90 -15.93
CA LYS A 129 -4.25 1.84 -16.99
C LYS A 129 -3.14 2.82 -16.56
N SER A 130 -2.40 2.55 -15.48
CA SER A 130 -1.19 3.30 -15.18
C SER A 130 -0.21 3.20 -16.35
N ASP A 131 0.15 4.37 -16.93
CA ASP A 131 1.07 4.45 -18.06
C ASP A 131 1.73 5.83 -18.07
N ARG A 132 3.07 5.87 -17.97
CA ARG A 132 3.86 7.12 -17.96
C ARG A 132 3.72 7.95 -19.24
N HIS A 133 3.30 7.34 -20.34
CA HIS A 133 3.07 8.01 -21.63
C HIS A 133 1.61 8.39 -21.85
N SER A 134 0.72 8.12 -20.86
CA SER A 134 -0.70 8.43 -20.97
C SER A 134 -0.96 9.92 -21.18
N MET A 135 -1.90 10.23 -22.08
CA MET A 135 -2.41 11.58 -22.25
C MET A 135 -3.22 12.08 -21.04
N PHE A 136 -3.78 11.13 -20.27
CA PHE A 136 -4.52 11.46 -19.05
C PHE A 136 -3.57 11.66 -17.88
N PHE A 137 -3.60 12.84 -17.29
CA PHE A 137 -2.73 13.25 -16.19
C PHE A 137 -2.70 12.22 -15.03
N TYR A 138 -3.86 11.72 -14.61
CA TYR A 138 -3.97 10.73 -13.54
C TYR A 138 -3.14 9.47 -13.84
N PHE A 139 -3.37 8.84 -14.98
CA PHE A 139 -2.68 7.59 -15.35
C PHE A 139 -1.20 7.81 -15.62
N ARG A 140 -0.84 8.99 -16.13
CA ARG A 140 0.56 9.38 -16.36
C ARG A 140 1.33 9.45 -15.04
N ILE A 141 0.78 10.10 -14.00
CA ILE A 141 1.44 10.18 -12.69
C ILE A 141 1.55 8.80 -12.04
N LYS A 142 0.49 7.99 -12.13
CA LYS A 142 0.52 6.61 -11.63
C LYS A 142 1.55 5.74 -12.37
N GLY A 143 1.67 5.87 -13.69
CA GLY A 143 2.70 5.18 -14.47
C GLY A 143 4.10 5.70 -14.19
N GLU A 144 4.26 6.99 -13.95
CA GLU A 144 5.56 7.59 -13.64
C GLU A 144 6.10 7.08 -12.29
N VAL A 145 5.27 7.01 -11.24
CA VAL A 145 5.72 6.47 -9.95
C VAL A 145 6.11 4.98 -10.05
N GLU A 146 5.39 4.18 -10.83
CA GLU A 146 5.75 2.78 -11.08
C GLU A 146 7.13 2.68 -11.74
N TYR A 147 7.37 3.48 -12.78
CA TYR A 147 8.66 3.53 -13.46
C TYR A 147 9.79 3.93 -12.49
N LEU A 148 9.60 5.00 -11.72
CA LEU A 148 10.61 5.50 -10.79
C LEU A 148 10.93 4.48 -9.67
N LEU A 149 9.92 3.76 -9.16
CA LEU A 149 10.12 2.71 -8.18
C LEU A 149 10.86 1.49 -8.76
N GLN A 150 10.62 1.14 -10.03
CA GLN A 150 11.35 0.07 -10.71
C GLN A 150 12.85 0.40 -10.91
N GLN A 151 13.21 1.70 -10.97
CA GLN A 151 14.61 2.13 -11.03
C GLN A 151 15.32 2.03 -9.67
N LYS A 152 14.56 1.94 -8.56
CA LYS A 152 15.11 1.73 -7.23
C LYS A 152 15.46 0.24 -7.06
N LYS A 153 16.58 -0.05 -6.44
CA LYS A 153 17.05 -1.43 -6.20
C LYS A 153 16.31 -2.08 -5.01
N LEU A 154 14.97 -2.14 -5.10
CA LEU A 154 14.13 -2.84 -4.14
C LEU A 154 14.27 -4.36 -4.36
N ASN A 155 14.42 -5.14 -3.28
CA ASN A 155 14.53 -6.61 -3.42
C ASN A 155 13.27 -7.21 -4.02
N TYR A 156 12.10 -6.72 -3.58
CA TYR A 156 10.81 -7.05 -4.17
C TYR A 156 9.95 -5.80 -4.29
N LEU A 157 9.34 -5.62 -5.45
CA LEU A 157 8.37 -4.57 -5.73
C LEU A 157 7.06 -5.20 -6.26
N GLY A 158 6.00 -5.17 -5.45
CA GLY A 158 4.65 -5.55 -5.86
C GLY A 158 3.83 -4.32 -6.22
N ILE A 159 3.39 -4.22 -7.47
CA ILE A 159 2.57 -3.11 -7.99
C ILE A 159 1.14 -3.63 -8.18
N TYR A 160 0.18 -3.05 -7.47
CA TYR A 160 -1.23 -3.42 -7.55
C TYR A 160 -2.00 -2.35 -8.32
N ARG A 161 -2.58 -2.73 -9.45
CA ARG A 161 -3.36 -1.89 -10.37
C ARG A 161 -4.85 -2.18 -10.27
N PRO A 162 -5.52 -1.83 -9.16
CA PRO A 162 -6.97 -2.01 -9.04
C PRO A 162 -7.71 -1.13 -10.03
N GLY A 163 -8.90 -1.56 -10.40
CA GLY A 163 -9.87 -0.74 -11.10
C GLY A 163 -10.56 0.26 -10.15
N LEU A 164 -11.86 0.50 -10.39
CA LEU A 164 -12.65 1.40 -9.54
C LEU A 164 -12.90 0.74 -8.17
N LEU A 165 -12.43 1.41 -7.13
CA LEU A 165 -12.59 0.93 -5.76
C LEU A 165 -14.03 1.09 -5.27
N LEU A 166 -14.65 0.00 -4.84
CA LEU A 166 -15.93 -0.05 -4.15
C LEU A 166 -15.72 0.00 -2.63
N ASN A 167 -16.81 0.29 -1.89
CA ASN A 167 -16.86 0.35 -0.43
C ASN A 167 -15.87 1.35 0.20
N ARG A 168 -15.57 2.43 -0.56
CA ARG A 168 -14.76 3.53 -0.10
C ARG A 168 -15.64 4.55 0.62
N ALA A 169 -15.32 4.93 1.85
CA ALA A 169 -16.01 6.02 2.55
C ALA A 169 -15.93 7.31 1.71
N GLY A 170 -17.07 7.91 1.37
CA GLY A 170 -17.13 9.10 0.53
C GLY A 170 -17.30 8.86 -0.99
N GLN A 171 -17.93 7.77 -1.39
CA GLN A 171 -18.12 7.26 -2.76
C GLN A 171 -18.57 8.24 -3.85
N ARG A 172 -19.17 9.37 -3.51
CA ARG A 172 -19.85 10.27 -4.46
C ARG A 172 -18.96 10.91 -5.54
N PHE A 173 -17.63 10.87 -5.43
CA PHE A 173 -16.74 11.58 -6.37
C PHE A 173 -16.06 10.72 -7.41
N VAL A 174 -15.83 9.44 -7.13
CA VAL A 174 -15.11 8.55 -8.05
C VAL A 174 -16.01 8.09 -9.19
N GLU A 175 -17.32 7.98 -8.94
CA GLU A 175 -18.30 7.58 -9.96
C GLU A 175 -18.34 8.54 -11.16
N LYS A 176 -18.19 9.87 -10.93
CA LYS A 176 -18.20 10.87 -12.00
C LYS A 176 -16.95 10.85 -12.90
N VAL A 177 -15.78 10.47 -12.38
CA VAL A 177 -14.55 10.43 -13.18
C VAL A 177 -14.48 9.13 -13.99
N CYS A 178 -14.98 8.03 -13.44
CA CYS A 178 -14.90 6.71 -14.07
C CYS A 178 -16.04 6.43 -15.06
N SER A 179 -17.15 7.17 -15.01
CA SER A 179 -18.23 7.04 -16.01
C SER A 179 -17.79 7.41 -17.43
N TYR A 180 -16.70 8.15 -17.59
CA TYR A 180 -16.15 8.55 -18.89
C TYR A 180 -15.05 7.64 -19.42
N ILE A 181 -14.59 6.63 -18.63
CA ILE A 181 -13.50 5.75 -19.04
C ILE A 181 -14.08 4.34 -19.25
N PRO A 182 -14.25 3.91 -20.51
CA PRO A 182 -14.77 2.56 -20.79
C PRO A 182 -13.77 1.49 -20.30
N PHE A 183 -14.33 0.34 -19.85
CA PHE A 183 -13.57 -0.86 -19.44
C PHE A 183 -12.82 -0.77 -18.12
N ILE A 184 -13.11 0.16 -17.21
CA ILE A 184 -12.59 0.10 -15.85
C ILE A 184 -13.43 -0.90 -15.04
N LYS A 185 -12.77 -1.97 -14.59
CA LYS A 185 -13.39 -2.97 -13.72
C LYS A 185 -13.53 -2.43 -12.29
N LYS A 186 -14.51 -2.94 -11.57
CA LYS A 186 -14.73 -2.59 -10.16
C LYS A 186 -14.08 -3.63 -9.26
N ILE A 187 -13.62 -3.21 -8.07
CA ILE A 187 -13.03 -4.09 -7.07
C ILE A 187 -13.30 -3.55 -5.66
N ASP A 188 -13.52 -4.45 -4.70
CA ASP A 188 -13.66 -4.10 -3.29
C ASP A 188 -12.30 -3.70 -2.71
N VAL A 189 -12.26 -2.66 -1.87
CA VAL A 189 -11.01 -2.25 -1.17
C VAL A 189 -10.43 -3.36 -0.31
N ARG A 190 -11.29 -4.25 0.22
CA ARG A 190 -10.88 -5.43 1.00
C ARG A 190 -10.12 -6.44 0.15
N ASP A 191 -10.57 -6.69 -1.09
CA ASP A 191 -9.88 -7.61 -1.98
C ASP A 191 -8.47 -7.12 -2.30
N VAL A 192 -8.27 -5.80 -2.45
CA VAL A 192 -6.94 -5.22 -2.67
C VAL A 192 -6.06 -5.43 -1.43
N ALA A 193 -6.56 -5.12 -0.24
CA ALA A 193 -5.83 -5.29 1.02
C ALA A 193 -5.44 -6.76 1.24
N THR A 194 -6.41 -7.67 1.10
CA THR A 194 -6.21 -9.12 1.25
C THR A 194 -5.18 -9.66 0.26
N ALA A 195 -5.24 -9.26 -1.02
CA ALA A 195 -4.28 -9.69 -2.03
C ALA A 195 -2.86 -9.23 -1.72
N MET A 196 -2.69 -7.99 -1.24
CA MET A 196 -1.38 -7.46 -0.82
C MET A 196 -0.79 -8.28 0.34
N ILE A 197 -1.60 -8.63 1.34
CA ILE A 197 -1.17 -9.43 2.49
C ILE A 197 -0.78 -10.84 2.06
N ILE A 198 -1.63 -11.53 1.29
CA ILE A 198 -1.35 -12.89 0.80
C ILE A 198 -0.04 -12.93 0.01
N GLN A 199 0.19 -11.95 -0.85
CA GLN A 199 1.39 -11.91 -1.66
C GLN A 199 2.64 -11.64 -0.82
N ALA A 200 2.54 -10.80 0.22
CA ALA A 200 3.65 -10.56 1.15
C ALA A 200 3.99 -11.82 1.95
N GLU A 201 3.01 -12.54 2.46
CA GLU A 201 3.18 -13.80 3.19
C GLU A 201 3.78 -14.90 2.29
N LYS A 202 3.29 -15.02 1.05
CA LYS A 202 3.80 -15.95 0.04
C LYS A 202 5.28 -15.70 -0.27
N ASN A 203 5.66 -14.45 -0.53
CA ASN A 203 7.04 -14.10 -0.85
C ASN A 203 7.99 -14.35 0.32
N TYR A 204 7.53 -14.09 1.55
CA TYR A 204 8.31 -14.42 2.74
C TYR A 204 8.55 -15.93 2.87
N SER A 205 7.51 -16.75 2.70
CA SER A 205 7.61 -18.22 2.78
C SER A 205 8.54 -18.82 1.73
N LEU A 206 8.59 -18.21 0.54
CA LEU A 206 9.43 -18.68 -0.57
C LEU A 206 10.87 -18.16 -0.49
N GLN A 207 11.19 -17.32 0.51
CA GLN A 207 12.49 -16.62 0.61
C GLN A 207 12.95 -16.01 -0.73
N GLN A 208 12.01 -15.64 -1.56
CA GLN A 208 12.27 -15.06 -2.89
C GLN A 208 12.67 -13.59 -2.74
N SER A 209 13.63 -13.28 -3.25
CA SER A 209 14.87 -13.00 -3.89
C SER A 209 14.90 -11.65 -4.62
N ILE A 210 15.99 -11.24 -4.92
CA ILE A 210 16.68 -10.03 -5.25
C ILE A 210 16.12 -9.45 -6.56
N ASN A 211 15.69 -8.16 -6.51
CA ASN A 211 15.31 -7.33 -7.67
C ASN A 211 14.14 -7.87 -8.51
N LYS A 212 13.10 -8.38 -7.87
CA LYS A 212 11.89 -8.85 -8.56
C LYS A 212 10.79 -7.79 -8.54
N THR A 213 10.23 -7.45 -9.70
CA THR A 213 9.00 -6.66 -9.81
C THR A 213 7.85 -7.53 -10.32
N GLU A 214 6.73 -7.49 -9.64
CA GLU A 214 5.47 -8.12 -10.07
C GLU A 214 4.37 -7.08 -10.17
N ILE A 215 3.60 -7.13 -11.25
CA ILE A 215 2.46 -6.25 -11.48
C ILE A 215 1.19 -7.10 -11.44
N PHE A 216 0.26 -6.71 -10.60
CA PHE A 216 -1.02 -7.37 -10.40
C PHE A 216 -2.13 -6.49 -10.95
N GLU A 217 -2.69 -6.89 -12.08
CA GLU A 217 -3.86 -6.24 -12.68
C GLU A 217 -5.13 -6.56 -11.87
N ASN A 218 -6.21 -5.85 -12.11
CA ASN A 218 -7.46 -5.99 -11.35
C ASN A 218 -7.95 -7.45 -11.19
N ASN A 219 -7.83 -8.27 -12.23
CA ASN A 219 -8.24 -9.67 -12.15
C ASN A 219 -7.30 -10.52 -11.29
N ASP A 220 -5.99 -10.24 -11.35
CA ASP A 220 -5.00 -10.96 -10.55
C ASP A 220 -5.26 -10.69 -9.07
N ILE A 221 -5.56 -9.43 -8.72
CA ILE A 221 -5.90 -9.02 -7.35
C ILE A 221 -7.14 -9.79 -6.86
N ILE A 222 -8.20 -9.86 -7.67
CA ILE A 222 -9.41 -10.61 -7.33
C ILE A 222 -9.12 -12.09 -7.15
N ASN A 223 -8.35 -12.70 -8.06
CA ASN A 223 -8.01 -14.12 -7.98
C ASN A 223 -7.17 -14.44 -6.74
N ILE A 224 -6.19 -13.60 -6.42
CA ILE A 224 -5.37 -13.76 -5.21
C ILE A 224 -6.24 -13.63 -3.96
N SER A 225 -7.10 -12.61 -3.86
CA SER A 225 -7.96 -12.43 -2.69
C SER A 225 -8.93 -13.59 -2.47
N ALA A 226 -9.41 -14.21 -3.55
CA ALA A 226 -10.32 -15.34 -3.51
C ALA A 226 -9.70 -16.61 -2.87
N THR A 227 -8.37 -16.73 -2.82
CA THR A 227 -7.70 -17.88 -2.19
C THR A 227 -7.82 -17.91 -0.67
N LYS A 228 -8.25 -16.80 -0.04
CA LYS A 228 -8.46 -16.69 1.42
C LYS A 228 -9.92 -16.93 1.82
N LYS A 229 -10.84 -16.96 0.86
CA LYS A 229 -12.28 -17.21 1.08
C LYS A 229 -12.56 -18.70 1.09
#